data_331d85fca495f00f23dbf4571a202c1e
#
_entry.id   331d85fca495f00f23dbf4571a202c1e
#
_cell.length_a   1.000
_cell.length_b   1.000
_cell.length_c   1.000
_cell.angle_alpha   90.00
_cell.angle_beta   90.00
_cell.angle_gamma   90.00
#
_symmetry.space_group_name_H-M   'P 1'
#
loop_
_entity.id
_entity.type
_entity.pdbx_description
1 polymer ?
#
loop_
_entity_poly.entity_id
_entity_poly.type
_entity_poly.pdbx_seq_one_letter_code
_entity_poly.pdbx_strand_id
1 'polypeptide(L)'
;MLRLELLYFDGCPNHETLLPRLRELLAGEGISSEIDLRRITDDEAAQRERFLGSPSVRVNGRDVEPDAERRTDYGMKCRLYRTPTGLSGEPEEEWLRAALRDAAAADK
;
A
#
# COMPACT_ATOMS: atom_id res chain seq x y z
N MET A 1 -12.03 6.25 11.83
CA MET A 1 -11.49 7.11 10.76
C MET A 1 -10.55 6.32 9.89
N LEU A 2 -10.72 6.38 8.58
CA LEU A 2 -9.88 5.64 7.67
C LEU A 2 -8.49 6.24 7.58
N ARG A 3 -7.47 5.39 7.69
CA ARG A 3 -6.07 5.80 7.59
C ARG A 3 -5.43 5.08 6.40
N LEU A 4 -5.05 5.84 5.39
CA LEU A 4 -4.43 5.30 4.17
C LEU A 4 -2.98 5.74 4.10
N GLU A 5 -2.07 4.76 4.05
CA GLU A 5 -0.63 5.02 4.01
C GLU A 5 -0.02 4.44 2.74
N LEU A 6 0.86 5.21 2.12
CA LEU A 6 1.68 4.74 1.00
C LEU A 6 3.14 4.80 1.44
N LEU A 7 3.75 3.64 1.63
CA LEU A 7 5.14 3.53 2.06
C LEU A 7 6.03 3.27 0.85
N TYR A 8 7.14 3.98 0.77
CA TYR A 8 8.03 3.93 -0.39
C TYR A 8 9.47 4.29 0.00
N PHE A 9 10.40 4.04 -0.92
CA PHE A 9 11.74 4.60 -0.81
C PHE A 9 12.15 5.20 -2.16
N ASP A 10 13.15 6.09 -2.14
CA ASP A 10 13.50 6.90 -3.31
C ASP A 10 14.05 6.09 -4.48
N GLY A 11 14.57 4.89 -4.24
CA GLY A 11 15.14 4.05 -5.29
C GLY A 11 14.12 3.35 -6.17
N CYS A 12 12.83 3.46 -5.87
CA CYS A 12 11.78 2.79 -6.64
C CYS A 12 10.70 3.80 -7.06
N PRO A 13 10.53 4.07 -8.36
CA PRO A 13 9.59 5.11 -8.82
C PRO A 13 8.13 4.66 -8.89
N ASN A 14 7.83 3.40 -8.64
CA ASN A 14 6.46 2.87 -8.80
C ASN A 14 5.42 3.57 -7.93
N HIS A 15 5.84 4.16 -6.81
CA HIS A 15 4.90 4.91 -5.96
C HIS A 15 4.36 6.15 -6.68
N GLU A 16 5.11 6.71 -7.62
CA GLU A 16 4.70 7.91 -8.34
C GLU A 16 3.53 7.64 -9.29
N THR A 17 3.45 6.44 -9.85
CA THR A 17 2.33 6.05 -10.70
C THR A 17 1.15 5.52 -9.87
N LEU A 18 1.43 4.94 -8.72
CA LEU A 18 0.40 4.41 -7.84
C LEU A 18 -0.41 5.52 -7.15
N LEU A 19 0.25 6.60 -6.76
CA LEU A 19 -0.41 7.68 -6.01
C LEU A 19 -1.64 8.27 -6.73
N PRO A 20 -1.56 8.62 -8.04
CA PRO A 20 -2.75 9.09 -8.75
C PRO A 20 -3.86 8.05 -8.80
N ARG A 21 -3.50 6.77 -8.95
CA ARG A 21 -4.49 5.68 -8.95
C ARG A 21 -5.23 5.57 -7.63
N LEU A 22 -4.50 5.71 -6.51
CA LEU A 22 -5.13 5.72 -5.18
C LEU A 22 -6.11 6.87 -5.04
N ARG A 23 -5.75 8.05 -5.54
CA ARG A 23 -6.64 9.20 -5.50
C ARG A 23 -7.90 8.97 -6.32
N GLU A 24 -7.77 8.38 -7.50
CA GLU A 24 -8.91 8.04 -8.35
C GLU A 24 -9.82 7.01 -7.68
N LEU A 25 -9.23 6.01 -7.02
CA LEU A 25 -10.02 4.99 -6.31
C LEU A 25 -10.80 5.59 -5.15
N LEU A 26 -10.16 6.47 -4.38
CA LEU A 26 -10.84 7.17 -3.28
C LEU A 26 -12.03 7.97 -3.81
N ALA A 27 -11.82 8.72 -4.89
CA ALA A 27 -12.89 9.51 -5.50
C ALA A 27 -14.01 8.62 -6.02
N GLY A 28 -13.68 7.52 -6.69
CA GLY A 28 -14.65 6.58 -7.22
C GLY A 28 -15.47 5.86 -6.15
N GLU A 29 -14.87 5.62 -4.98
CA GLU A 29 -15.56 4.99 -3.85
C GLU A 29 -16.25 6.01 -2.94
N GLY A 30 -16.16 7.29 -3.27
CA GLY A 30 -16.78 8.35 -2.46
C GLY A 30 -16.14 8.50 -1.08
N ILE A 31 -14.87 8.14 -0.95
CA ILE A 31 -14.15 8.18 0.32
C ILE A 31 -13.28 9.44 0.37
N SER A 32 -13.52 10.27 1.38
CA SER A 32 -12.72 11.46 1.64
C SER A 32 -11.63 11.09 2.66
N SER A 33 -10.40 10.94 2.18
CA SER A 33 -9.26 10.61 3.03
C SER A 33 -7.99 11.18 2.42
N GLU A 34 -7.07 11.59 3.29
CA GLU A 34 -5.73 11.96 2.87
C GLU A 34 -4.88 10.71 2.75
N ILE A 35 -3.89 10.75 1.86
CA ILE A 35 -2.92 9.68 1.73
C ILE A 35 -1.66 10.10 2.46
N ASP A 36 -1.30 9.35 3.49
CA ASP A 36 -0.10 9.59 4.26
C ASP A 36 1.10 8.97 3.52
N LEU A 37 1.94 9.81 2.95
CA LEU A 37 3.15 9.39 2.24
C LEU A 37 4.27 9.17 3.25
N ARG A 38 4.74 7.93 3.37
CA ARG A 38 5.77 7.56 4.33
C ARG A 38 7.01 7.05 3.62
N ARG A 39 8.08 7.84 3.66
CA ARG A 39 9.35 7.46 3.06
C ARG A 39 10.16 6.63 4.04
N ILE A 40 10.61 5.47 3.58
CA ILE A 40 11.50 4.60 4.35
C ILE A 40 12.93 4.92 3.91
N THR A 41 13.78 5.29 4.84
CA THR A 41 15.08 5.89 4.53
C THR A 41 16.27 4.93 4.60
N ASP A 42 16.14 3.84 5.36
CA ASP A 42 17.23 2.87 5.51
C ASP A 42 16.70 1.50 5.92
N ASP A 43 17.59 0.51 5.94
CA ASP A 43 17.20 -0.86 6.25
C ASP A 43 16.69 -1.02 7.69
N GLU A 44 17.25 -0.27 8.62
CA GLU A 44 16.80 -0.30 10.01
C GLU A 44 15.34 0.16 10.10
N ALA A 45 15.01 1.26 9.42
CA ALA A 45 13.63 1.74 9.35
C ALA A 45 12.72 0.71 8.67
N ALA A 46 13.20 0.05 7.61
CA ALA A 46 12.44 -0.99 6.93
C ALA A 46 12.10 -2.14 7.87
N GLN A 47 13.04 -2.57 8.69
CA GLN A 47 12.80 -3.63 9.67
C GLN A 47 11.81 -3.19 10.75
N ARG A 48 12.00 -1.99 11.29
CA ARG A 48 11.13 -1.44 12.33
C ARG A 48 9.69 -1.26 11.85
N GLU A 49 9.51 -0.79 10.62
CA GLU A 49 8.20 -0.54 10.03
C GLU A 49 7.61 -1.77 9.34
N ARG A 50 8.32 -2.88 9.33
CA ARG A 50 7.91 -4.10 8.63
C ARG A 50 7.64 -3.85 7.15
N PHE A 51 8.54 -3.11 6.52
CA PHE A 51 8.40 -2.67 5.13
C PHE A 51 8.75 -3.81 4.16
N LEU A 52 7.77 -4.26 3.41
CA LEU A 52 7.93 -5.37 2.47
C LEU A 52 8.45 -4.94 1.09
N GLY A 53 8.71 -3.67 0.92
CA GLY A 53 9.20 -3.12 -0.34
C GLY A 53 8.31 -2.00 -0.85
N SER A 54 8.81 -1.28 -1.84
CA SER A 54 8.13 -0.11 -2.40
C SER A 54 7.44 -0.47 -3.71
N PRO A 55 6.20 -0.04 -3.93
CA PRO A 55 5.33 0.67 -2.98
C PRO A 55 4.55 -0.30 -2.09
N SER A 56 4.30 0.08 -0.85
CA SER A 56 3.41 -0.66 0.04
C SER A 56 2.22 0.22 0.40
N VAL A 57 1.02 -0.35 0.40
CA VAL A 57 -0.19 0.36 0.76
C VAL A 57 -0.80 -0.29 1.99
N ARG A 58 -1.06 0.52 3.02
CA ARG A 58 -1.72 0.04 4.24
C ARG A 58 -2.99 0.84 4.47
N VAL A 59 -4.05 0.12 4.76
CA VAL A 59 -5.34 0.70 5.13
C VAL A 59 -5.58 0.34 6.60
N ASN A 60 -5.66 1.35 7.44
CA ASN A 60 -5.78 1.19 8.90
C ASN A 60 -4.67 0.31 9.49
N GLY A 61 -3.44 0.50 8.98
CA GLY A 61 -2.26 -0.22 9.45
C GLY A 61 -2.06 -1.60 8.86
N ARG A 62 -2.96 -2.03 7.97
CA ARG A 62 -2.93 -3.37 7.40
C ARG A 62 -2.57 -3.32 5.92
N ASP A 63 -1.59 -4.13 5.51
CA ASP A 63 -1.20 -4.23 4.10
C ASP A 63 -2.37 -4.75 3.26
N VAL A 64 -2.54 -4.19 2.06
CA VAL A 64 -3.67 -4.57 1.21
C VAL A 64 -3.50 -5.93 0.51
N GLU A 65 -2.26 -6.43 0.40
CA GLU A 65 -2.03 -7.74 -0.20
C GLU A 65 -2.51 -8.84 0.75
N PRO A 66 -3.34 -9.79 0.28
CA PRO A 66 -3.77 -10.90 1.13
C PRO A 66 -2.57 -11.68 1.67
N ASP A 67 -2.62 -12.04 2.94
CA ASP A 67 -1.59 -12.82 3.64
C ASP A 67 -0.23 -12.12 3.80
N ALA A 68 -0.16 -10.82 3.55
CA ALA A 68 1.09 -10.08 3.71
C ALA A 68 1.61 -10.12 5.15
N GLU A 69 0.74 -10.25 6.14
CA GLU A 69 1.12 -10.33 7.54
C GLU A 69 1.96 -11.56 7.87
N ARG A 70 1.97 -12.55 6.99
CA ARG A 70 2.80 -13.75 7.17
C ARG A 70 4.21 -13.59 6.63
N ARG A 71 4.46 -12.52 5.90
CA ARG A 71 5.77 -12.25 5.31
C ARG A 71 6.67 -11.53 6.30
N THR A 72 7.96 -11.87 6.24
CA THR A 72 8.98 -11.25 7.10
C THR A 72 10.19 -10.79 6.30
N ASP A 73 10.10 -10.82 4.97
CA ASP A 73 11.20 -10.42 4.07
C ASP A 73 11.26 -8.90 3.89
N TYR A 74 11.38 -8.20 5.00
CA TYR A 74 11.45 -6.74 5.03
C TYR A 74 12.75 -6.22 4.42
N GLY A 75 12.71 -5.09 3.75
CA GLY A 75 13.92 -4.48 3.19
C GLY A 75 13.65 -3.36 2.21
N MET A 76 14.73 -2.68 1.85
CA MET A 76 14.75 -1.58 0.87
C MET A 76 14.80 -2.15 -0.54
N LYS A 77 13.67 -2.55 -1.07
CA LYS A 77 13.58 -3.21 -2.38
C LYS A 77 12.31 -2.79 -3.10
N CYS A 78 12.32 -2.93 -4.43
CA CYS A 78 11.09 -2.79 -5.22
C CYS A 78 10.24 -4.02 -4.96
N ARG A 79 8.99 -3.80 -4.60
CA ARG A 79 8.07 -4.89 -4.28
C ARG A 79 7.44 -5.44 -5.55
N LEU A 80 7.38 -6.75 -5.66
CA LEU A 80 6.65 -7.41 -6.73
C LEU A 80 5.41 -8.06 -6.13
N TYR A 81 4.26 -7.71 -6.69
CA TYR A 81 2.98 -8.28 -6.29
C TYR A 81 2.59 -9.38 -7.26
N ARG A 82 2.17 -10.50 -6.72
CA ARG A 82 1.67 -11.60 -7.54
C ARG A 82 0.17 -11.41 -7.74
N THR A 83 -0.21 -10.99 -8.93
CA THR A 83 -1.60 -10.70 -9.27
C THR A 83 -2.16 -11.78 -10.20
N PRO A 84 -3.50 -11.83 -10.41
CA PRO A 84 -4.09 -12.79 -11.35
C PRO A 84 -3.55 -12.68 -12.78
N THR A 85 -3.03 -11.51 -13.16
CA THR A 85 -2.50 -11.30 -14.51
C THR A 85 -0.97 -11.38 -14.57
N GLY A 86 -0.30 -11.74 -13.47
CA GLY A 86 1.14 -11.89 -13.41
C GLY A 86 1.79 -11.01 -12.35
N LEU A 87 3.10 -10.85 -12.43
CA LEU A 87 3.84 -10.00 -11.48
C LEU A 87 3.67 -8.53 -11.83
N SER A 88 3.48 -7.70 -10.82
CA SER A 88 3.28 -6.26 -10.99
C SER A 88 4.06 -5.49 -9.93
N GLY A 89 4.53 -4.31 -10.29
CA GLY A 89 5.14 -3.37 -9.35
C GLY A 89 4.13 -2.61 -8.49
N GLU A 90 2.83 -2.84 -8.71
CA GLU A 90 1.75 -2.20 -7.96
C GLU A 90 0.76 -3.25 -7.47
N PRO A 91 0.06 -2.98 -6.34
CA PRO A 91 -0.94 -3.93 -5.85
C PRO A 91 -2.12 -4.05 -6.82
N GLU A 92 -2.78 -5.20 -6.77
CA GLU A 92 -4.01 -5.45 -7.54
C GLU A 92 -5.09 -4.47 -7.11
N GLU A 93 -5.79 -3.90 -8.09
CA GLU A 93 -6.83 -2.92 -7.82
C GLU A 93 -7.95 -3.46 -6.92
N GLU A 94 -8.32 -4.72 -7.10
CA GLU A 94 -9.36 -5.36 -6.27
C GLU A 94 -8.98 -5.39 -4.79
N TRP A 95 -7.71 -5.60 -4.49
CA TRP A 95 -7.25 -5.58 -3.10
C TRP A 95 -7.39 -4.19 -2.49
N LEU A 96 -7.06 -3.17 -3.27
CA LEU A 96 -7.19 -1.77 -2.84
C LEU A 96 -8.65 -1.43 -2.59
N ARG A 97 -9.53 -1.78 -3.52
CA ARG A 97 -10.97 -1.53 -3.37
C ARG A 97 -11.57 -2.26 -2.18
N ALA A 98 -11.23 -3.54 -2.03
CA ALA A 98 -11.74 -4.33 -0.90
C ALA A 98 -11.32 -3.74 0.43
N ALA A 99 -10.05 -3.37 0.56
CA ALA A 99 -9.53 -2.79 1.79
C ALA A 99 -10.22 -1.44 2.11
N LEU A 100 -10.39 -0.60 1.09
CA LEU A 100 -11.04 0.70 1.27
C LEU A 100 -12.51 0.56 1.65
N ARG A 101 -13.23 -0.36 1.00
CA ARG A 101 -14.65 -0.62 1.30
C ARG A 101 -14.84 -1.19 2.70
N ASP A 102 -13.98 -2.12 3.09
CA ASP A 102 -14.04 -2.71 4.44
C ASP A 102 -13.77 -1.67 5.51
N ALA A 103 -12.78 -0.81 5.29
CA ALA A 103 -12.43 0.24 6.22
C ALA A 103 -13.56 1.29 6.33
N ALA A 104 -14.15 1.67 5.20
CA ALA A 104 -15.26 2.63 5.17
C ALA A 104 -16.49 2.06 5.87
N ALA A 105 -16.78 0.77 5.68
CA ALA A 105 -17.90 0.10 6.35
C ALA A 105 -17.69 0.02 7.86
N ALA A 106 -16.46 -0.24 8.29
CA ALA A 106 -16.14 -0.33 9.72
C ALA A 106 -16.19 1.03 10.43
N ASP A 107 -16.06 2.11 9.67
CA ASP A 107 -16.01 3.47 10.21
C ASP A 107 -17.40 4.09 10.42
N LYS A 108 -18.45 3.35 10.14
CA LYS A 108 -19.84 3.82 10.30
C LYS A 108 -20.39 3.57 11.70
#